data_fd22e28cda6762da39391ce81628d696
#
_entry.id   fd22e28cda6762da39391ce81628d696
#
_cell.length_a   1.000
_cell.length_b   1.000
_cell.length_c   1.000
_cell.angle_alpha   90.00
_cell.angle_beta   90.00
_cell.angle_gamma   90.00
#
_symmetry.space_group_name_H-M   'P 1'
#
loop_
_entity.id
_entity.type
_entity.pdbx_description
1 polymer ?
#
loop_
_entity_poly.entity_id
_entity_poly.type
_entity_poly.pdbx_seq_one_letter_code
_entity_poly.pdbx_strand_id
1 'polypeptide(L)'
;MNVVAINFDPRYSLDTWQRFWKSTGAGDVIVAQDTNSTTPRDYELVALGTEVVVDRDGLVVFRSDGPAGYERLRSAVDQAL
;
A
#
# COMPACT_ATOMS: atom_id res chain seq x y z
N MET A 1 -7.62 -11.16 3.90
CA MET A 1 -7.18 -9.82 3.50
C MET A 1 -5.73 -9.86 3.06
N ASN A 2 -5.40 -9.15 2.02
CA ASN A 2 -4.02 -9.00 1.57
C ASN A 2 -3.56 -7.56 1.80
N VAL A 3 -2.33 -7.41 2.31
CA VAL A 3 -1.69 -6.11 2.42
C VAL A 3 -0.58 -6.06 1.38
N VAL A 4 -0.63 -5.06 0.52
CA VAL A 4 0.35 -4.88 -0.56
C VAL A 4 1.07 -3.55 -0.35
N ALA A 5 2.39 -3.60 -0.27
CA ALA A 5 3.24 -2.42 -0.26
C ALA A 5 3.85 -2.26 -1.65
N ILE A 6 3.57 -1.14 -2.29
CA ILE A 6 4.01 -0.88 -3.66
C ILE A 6 5.16 0.11 -3.63
N ASN A 7 6.32 -0.32 -4.14
CA ASN A 7 7.47 0.55 -4.35
C ASN A 7 7.42 1.13 -5.75
N PHE A 8 7.41 2.45 -5.86
CA PHE A 8 7.53 3.12 -7.14
C PHE A 8 8.80 3.98 -7.25
N ASP A 9 9.72 3.84 -6.29
CA ASP A 9 11.01 4.54 -6.33
C ASP A 9 12.04 3.65 -7.03
N PRO A 10 12.52 4.04 -8.23
CA PRO A 10 13.44 3.21 -9.00
C PRO A 10 14.83 3.08 -8.38
N ARG A 11 15.15 3.87 -7.36
CA ARG A 11 16.46 3.81 -6.70
C ARG A 11 16.64 2.56 -5.84
N TYR A 12 15.53 1.92 -5.45
CA TYR A 12 15.58 0.75 -4.58
C TYR A 12 14.99 -0.47 -5.28
N SER A 13 15.68 -1.60 -5.16
CA SER A 13 15.24 -2.85 -5.75
C SER A 13 14.11 -3.49 -4.93
N LEU A 14 13.38 -4.40 -5.56
CA LEU A 14 12.37 -5.20 -4.89
C LEU A 14 12.96 -5.96 -3.70
N ASP A 15 14.15 -6.56 -3.87
CA ASP A 15 14.84 -7.29 -2.82
C ASP A 15 15.12 -6.41 -1.60
N THR A 16 15.55 -5.17 -1.82
CA THR A 16 15.79 -4.20 -0.74
C THR A 16 14.52 -3.96 0.06
N TRP A 17 13.38 -3.76 -0.61
CA TRP A 17 12.11 -3.52 0.07
C TRP A 17 11.60 -4.77 0.79
N GLN A 18 11.76 -5.95 0.21
CA GLN A 18 11.39 -7.20 0.87
C GLN A 18 12.17 -7.39 2.18
N ARG A 19 13.46 -7.10 2.17
CA ARG A 19 14.29 -7.16 3.37
C ARG A 19 13.84 -6.14 4.42
N PHE A 20 13.51 -4.94 3.99
CA PHE A 20 13.04 -3.90 4.89
C PHE A 20 11.77 -4.35 5.62
N TRP A 21 10.74 -4.78 4.89
CA TRP A 21 9.49 -5.21 5.51
C TRP A 21 9.69 -6.40 6.42
N LYS A 22 10.53 -7.34 6.02
CA LYS A 22 10.84 -8.51 6.85
C LYS A 22 11.54 -8.10 8.15
N SER A 23 12.45 -7.13 8.09
CA SER A 23 13.18 -6.64 9.26
C SER A 23 12.28 -5.92 10.26
N THR A 24 11.16 -5.37 9.82
CA THR A 24 10.20 -4.69 10.70
C THR A 24 9.19 -5.64 11.35
N GLY A 25 9.27 -6.94 11.06
CA GLY A 25 8.31 -7.92 11.55
C GLY A 25 7.06 -8.05 10.68
N ALA A 26 7.02 -7.37 9.54
CA ALA A 26 5.89 -7.39 8.61
C ALA A 26 6.17 -8.27 7.38
N GLY A 27 6.74 -9.47 7.61
CA GLY A 27 7.10 -10.38 6.53
C GLY A 27 5.92 -10.91 5.72
N ASP A 28 4.70 -10.75 6.21
CA ASP A 28 3.49 -11.19 5.51
C ASP A 28 2.98 -10.17 4.49
N VAL A 29 3.57 -8.99 4.46
CA VAL A 29 3.21 -7.96 3.49
C VAL A 29 3.70 -8.37 2.11
N ILE A 30 2.82 -8.31 1.13
CA ILE A 30 3.18 -8.54 -0.27
C ILE A 30 3.89 -7.28 -0.77
N VAL A 31 5.13 -7.41 -1.21
CA VAL A 31 5.90 -6.28 -1.73
C VAL A 31 5.87 -6.34 -3.25
N ALA A 32 5.40 -5.28 -3.87
CA ALA A 32 5.30 -5.18 -5.31
C ALA A 32 6.13 -3.99 -5.82
N GLN A 33 6.61 -4.11 -7.05
CA GLN A 33 7.35 -3.05 -7.70
C GLN A 33 6.54 -2.52 -8.87
N ASP A 34 6.37 -1.20 -8.91
CA ASP A 34 5.70 -0.53 -10.02
C ASP A 34 6.73 -0.26 -11.13
N THR A 35 6.94 -1.26 -11.99
CA THR A 35 8.00 -1.21 -13.01
C THR A 35 7.73 -0.18 -14.10
N ASN A 36 6.48 0.20 -14.31
CA ASN A 36 6.09 1.12 -15.38
C ASN A 36 5.69 2.50 -14.84
N SER A 37 5.85 2.74 -13.56
CA SER A 37 5.49 3.99 -12.90
C SER A 37 4.03 4.41 -13.14
N THR A 38 3.13 3.44 -13.26
CA THR A 38 1.72 3.70 -13.53
C THR A 38 0.89 3.93 -12.27
N THR A 39 1.31 3.35 -11.15
CA THR A 39 0.56 3.42 -9.88
C THR A 39 0.33 4.87 -9.42
N PRO A 40 1.35 5.76 -9.41
CA PRO A 40 1.12 7.14 -9.01
C PRO A 40 0.07 7.85 -9.85
N ARG A 41 0.04 7.59 -11.14
CA ARG A 41 -0.93 8.17 -12.07
C ARG A 41 -2.31 7.54 -11.87
N ASP A 42 -2.38 6.22 -11.81
CA ASP A 42 -3.66 5.50 -11.75
C ASP A 42 -4.40 5.77 -10.45
N TYR A 43 -3.68 6.00 -9.36
CA TYR A 43 -4.26 6.31 -8.05
C TYR A 43 -4.18 7.80 -7.71
N GLU A 44 -3.71 8.64 -8.64
CA GLU A 44 -3.60 10.10 -8.45
C GLU A 44 -2.85 10.44 -7.16
N LEU A 45 -1.69 9.81 -6.96
CA LEU A 45 -0.91 10.00 -5.74
C LEU A 45 -0.34 11.41 -5.67
N VAL A 46 -0.56 12.05 -4.52
CA VAL A 46 -0.03 13.39 -4.25
C VAL A 46 1.04 13.39 -3.17
N ALA A 47 1.24 12.26 -2.51
CA ALA A 47 2.20 12.15 -1.41
C ALA A 47 2.68 10.71 -1.26
N LEU A 48 3.86 10.55 -0.71
CA LEU A 48 4.34 9.24 -0.24
C LEU A 48 3.52 8.82 0.99
N GLY A 49 3.34 7.53 1.15
CA GLY A 49 2.59 7.01 2.28
C GLY A 49 1.08 7.03 2.08
N THR A 50 0.62 7.22 0.85
CA THR A 50 -0.80 7.08 0.54
C THR A 50 -1.28 5.66 0.86
N GLU A 51 -2.40 5.58 1.58
CA GLU A 51 -3.03 4.33 1.96
C GLU A 51 -4.38 4.21 1.24
N VAL A 52 -4.66 3.05 0.68
CA VAL A 52 -5.89 2.78 -0.07
C VAL A 52 -6.45 1.44 0.39
N VAL A 53 -7.76 1.39 0.63
CA VAL A 53 -8.47 0.14 0.90
C VAL A 53 -9.41 -0.13 -0.27
N VAL A 54 -9.28 -1.33 -0.83
CA VAL A 54 -10.08 -1.80 -1.95
C VAL A 54 -10.96 -2.95 -1.46
N ASP A 55 -12.24 -2.92 -1.75
CA ASP A 55 -13.16 -3.97 -1.35
C ASP A 55 -13.10 -5.20 -2.28
N ARG A 56 -13.94 -6.18 -2.00
CA ARG A 56 -13.96 -7.43 -2.78
C ARG A 56 -14.40 -7.25 -4.22
N ASP A 57 -15.08 -6.16 -4.52
CA ASP A 57 -15.55 -5.84 -5.88
C ASP A 57 -14.55 -5.00 -6.66
N GLY A 58 -13.38 -4.72 -6.06
CA GLY A 58 -12.34 -3.92 -6.69
C GLY A 58 -12.56 -2.41 -6.60
N LEU A 59 -13.46 -1.97 -5.71
CA LEU A 59 -13.75 -0.55 -5.54
C LEU A 59 -12.94 0.03 -4.38
N VAL A 60 -12.39 1.24 -4.59
CA VAL A 60 -11.71 1.97 -3.53
C VAL A 60 -12.75 2.51 -2.57
N VAL A 61 -12.71 2.04 -1.32
CA VAL A 61 -13.67 2.43 -0.28
C VAL A 61 -13.05 3.33 0.78
N PHE A 62 -11.73 3.51 0.75
CA PHE A 62 -11.04 4.39 1.67
C PHE A 62 -9.74 4.86 1.02
N ARG A 63 -9.38 6.12 1.26
CA ARG A 63 -8.11 6.67 0.84
C ARG A 63 -7.63 7.69 1.86
N SER A 64 -6.33 7.66 2.16
CA SER A 64 -5.65 8.69 2.94
C SER A 64 -4.34 9.02 2.26
N ASP A 65 -4.06 10.30 2.05
CA ASP A 65 -2.82 10.75 1.41
C ASP A 65 -1.66 10.88 2.41
N GLY A 66 -1.90 10.52 3.66
CA GLY A 66 -0.89 10.41 4.70
C GLY A 66 -1.31 9.35 5.70
N PRO A 67 -0.54 9.08 6.76
CA PRO A 67 -0.90 8.07 7.73
C PRO A 67 -2.26 8.36 8.36
N ALA A 68 -3.19 7.43 8.20
CA ALA A 68 -4.56 7.59 8.71
C ALA A 68 -4.69 7.29 10.19
N GLY A 69 -3.69 6.63 10.78
CA GLY A 69 -3.78 6.08 12.12
C GLY A 69 -4.49 4.72 12.14
N TYR A 70 -4.15 3.94 13.16
CA TYR A 70 -4.60 2.56 13.26
C TYR A 70 -6.12 2.42 13.28
N GLU A 71 -6.79 3.23 14.10
CA GLU A 71 -8.24 3.11 14.30
C GLU A 71 -9.03 3.37 13.01
N ARG A 72 -8.67 4.42 12.29
CA ARG A 72 -9.35 4.77 11.04
C ARG A 72 -9.11 3.71 9.97
N LEU A 73 -7.87 3.25 9.83
CA LEU A 73 -7.53 2.25 8.85
C LEU A 73 -8.22 0.92 9.14
N ARG A 74 -8.23 0.50 10.41
CA ARG A 74 -8.91 -0.72 10.83
C ARG A 74 -10.40 -0.66 10.55
N SER A 75 -11.04 0.47 10.85
CA SER A 75 -12.47 0.64 10.59
C SER A 75 -12.77 0.52 9.10
N ALA A 76 -11.94 1.12 8.24
CA ALA A 76 -12.11 1.03 6.80
C ALA A 76 -11.95 -0.41 6.31
N VAL A 77 -10.98 -1.14 6.82
CA VAL A 77 -10.78 -2.55 6.47
C VAL A 77 -11.96 -3.40 6.90
N ASP A 78 -12.43 -3.22 8.13
CA ASP A 78 -13.57 -3.98 8.65
C ASP A 78 -14.83 -3.76 7.81
N GLN A 79 -15.05 -2.55 7.33
CA GLN A 79 -16.19 -2.23 6.46
C GLN A 79 -16.04 -2.84 5.06
N ALA A 80 -14.82 -3.04 4.59
CA ALA A 80 -14.54 -3.62 3.27
C ALA A 80 -14.64 -5.15 3.25
N LEU A 81 -14.56 -5.79 4.38
CA LEU A 81 -14.64 -7.25 4.49
C LEU A 81 -16.12 -7.79 4.38
#